data_82ccf7933efbb36e47506770a0dacb7a
#
_entry.id   82ccf7933efbb36e47506770a0dacb7a
#
_cell.length_a   1.000
_cell.length_b   1.000
_cell.length_c   1.000
_cell.angle_alpha   90.00
_cell.angle_beta   90.00
_cell.angle_gamma   90.00
#
_symmetry.space_group_name_H-M   'P 1'
#
loop_
_entity.id
_entity.type
_entity.pdbx_description
1 polymer ?
#
loop_
_entity_poly.entity_id
_entity_poly.type
_entity_poly.pdbx_seq_one_letter_code
_entity_poly.pdbx_strand_id
1 'polypeptide(L)'
;MGQELFNYDNTNLEEVIQYSERILNRKFSDILKEYDEAEYKTYEDYQNQEANEYEKKEIKPSSKGQYGNYIERYFFGYHPNSNAAADFEEIGVELKVTPFKVNKNGTISAKERLVLTIINYFEENLDDFYQSHLWKKCSKMLLLFYNGLIPEQTLYDYMIEKVFLFEWFEEDMNVILDDYARITQKIKDGRAHELSESDGNYLSTCTKGAGKGKDWKKQPFSDVMAKQRAWELKSSYMTYLINHKIFASHEQESVLATAKGTKKTFTQLIEEKILKYKGWKAEDLYDAFDVPIRSKSKNSLLIRKMIGLTGDIENTQEFQKANMNLRVIRVNKDDLPKEDSPFKVYDFIELAQNDNWEESHVFQEICDKRYMFVVFKEEAPGEYILNQVKFWGFPERLLDEAQRVWNETRTIINDGVQLTQSDKGVSTNFPQSQVNPFLFTKIHASNSYYEIEKDVFVGKGKLSDTNPLPDGRRITKHSFWMPKKFLQEILRGEWD
;
A
#
# COMPACT_ATOMS: atom_id res chain seq x y z
N MET A 1 -26.85 -20.31 31.35
CA MET A 1 -25.54 -20.98 31.38
C MET A 1 -24.53 -20.34 30.40
N GLY A 2 -24.91 -19.44 29.51
CA GLY A 2 -23.96 -18.72 28.61
C GLY A 2 -23.16 -17.57 29.24
N GLN A 3 -23.42 -17.23 30.51
CA GLN A 3 -22.74 -16.12 31.21
C GLN A 3 -21.34 -16.47 31.77
N GLU A 4 -20.98 -17.73 31.87
CA GLU A 4 -19.65 -18.10 32.38
C GLU A 4 -18.55 -18.07 31.32
N LEU A 5 -18.91 -18.20 30.04
CA LEU A 5 -17.94 -18.23 28.94
C LEU A 5 -17.37 -16.84 28.62
N PHE A 6 -18.22 -15.83 28.62
CA PHE A 6 -17.87 -14.44 28.33
C PHE A 6 -17.85 -13.62 29.61
N ASN A 7 -16.99 -14.02 30.56
CA ASN A 7 -16.92 -13.41 31.90
C ASN A 7 -16.05 -12.13 31.83
N TYR A 8 -16.58 -11.07 31.24
CA TYR A 8 -16.01 -9.73 31.25
C TYR A 8 -17.12 -8.67 31.08
N ASP A 9 -16.90 -7.49 31.61
CA ASP A 9 -17.78 -6.35 31.39
C ASP A 9 -17.40 -5.62 30.10
N ASN A 10 -18.22 -5.75 29.06
CA ASN A 10 -18.00 -5.12 27.75
C ASN A 10 -18.20 -3.59 27.77
N THR A 11 -18.63 -3.03 28.87
CA THR A 11 -18.73 -1.58 29.12
C THR A 11 -17.51 -1.01 29.86
N ASN A 12 -16.56 -1.89 30.23
CA ASN A 12 -15.33 -1.51 30.90
C ASN A 12 -14.11 -1.79 30.01
N LEU A 13 -13.42 -0.71 29.61
CA LEU A 13 -12.26 -0.79 28.71
C LEU A 13 -11.14 -1.70 29.25
N GLU A 14 -10.83 -1.61 30.53
CA GLU A 14 -9.75 -2.41 31.13
C GLU A 14 -10.10 -3.91 31.12
N GLU A 15 -11.36 -4.25 31.41
CA GLU A 15 -11.82 -5.64 31.35
C GLU A 15 -11.84 -6.18 29.92
N VAL A 16 -12.25 -5.39 28.92
CA VAL A 16 -12.20 -5.77 27.51
C VAL A 16 -10.74 -6.05 27.08
N ILE A 17 -9.78 -5.21 27.49
CA ILE A 17 -8.36 -5.41 27.17
C ILE A 17 -7.84 -6.68 27.86
N GLN A 18 -8.04 -6.83 29.16
CA GLN A 18 -7.60 -8.01 29.91
C GLN A 18 -8.21 -9.31 29.37
N TYR A 19 -9.49 -9.26 29.00
CA TYR A 19 -10.15 -10.41 28.39
C TYR A 19 -9.53 -10.74 27.02
N SER A 20 -9.27 -9.73 26.18
CA SER A 20 -8.66 -9.94 24.88
C SER A 20 -7.24 -10.51 24.93
N GLU A 21 -6.48 -10.29 26.02
CA GLU A 21 -5.16 -10.91 26.19
C GLU A 21 -5.22 -12.43 26.37
N ARG A 22 -6.36 -12.98 26.78
CA ARG A 22 -6.58 -14.43 26.91
C ARG A 22 -6.53 -15.19 25.59
N ILE A 23 -6.68 -14.47 24.44
CA ILE A 23 -6.59 -15.06 23.10
C ILE A 23 -5.15 -15.30 22.64
N LEU A 24 -4.18 -14.66 23.28
CA LEU A 24 -2.78 -14.66 22.81
C LEU A 24 -2.20 -16.08 22.76
N ASN A 25 -1.56 -16.40 21.63
CA ASN A 25 -0.88 -17.66 21.35
C ASN A 25 -1.78 -18.89 21.43
N ARG A 26 -3.09 -18.72 21.32
CA ARG A 26 -4.06 -19.81 21.24
C ARG A 26 -4.50 -20.01 19.81
N LYS A 27 -4.58 -21.27 19.36
CA LYS A 27 -5.17 -21.58 18.05
C LYS A 27 -6.67 -21.29 18.06
N PHE A 28 -7.20 -20.90 16.91
CA PHE A 28 -8.63 -20.70 16.78
C PHE A 28 -9.42 -22.00 17.09
N SER A 29 -8.87 -23.16 16.73
CA SER A 29 -9.44 -24.46 17.12
C SER A 29 -9.60 -24.64 18.63
N ASP A 30 -8.70 -24.08 19.46
CA ASP A 30 -8.79 -24.19 20.90
C ASP A 30 -9.89 -23.28 21.48
N ILE A 31 -10.08 -22.12 20.87
CA ILE A 31 -11.17 -21.18 21.20
C ILE A 31 -12.53 -21.81 20.88
N LEU A 32 -12.66 -22.44 19.71
CA LEU A 32 -13.87 -23.15 19.34
C LEU A 32 -14.19 -24.27 20.32
N LYS A 33 -13.21 -25.10 20.70
CA LYS A 33 -13.43 -26.17 21.70
C LYS A 33 -13.94 -25.63 23.02
N GLU A 34 -13.35 -24.55 23.54
CA GLU A 34 -13.78 -23.92 24.78
C GLU A 34 -15.23 -23.40 24.68
N TYR A 35 -15.58 -22.79 23.53
CA TYR A 35 -16.94 -22.36 23.28
C TYR A 35 -17.93 -23.52 23.26
N ASP A 36 -17.60 -24.62 22.60
CA ASP A 36 -18.45 -25.79 22.44
C ASP A 36 -18.61 -26.59 23.74
N GLU A 37 -17.53 -26.76 24.50
CA GLU A 37 -17.57 -27.41 25.84
C GLU A 37 -18.50 -26.67 26.79
N ALA A 38 -18.64 -25.36 26.64
CA ALA A 38 -19.53 -24.55 27.45
C ALA A 38 -20.99 -24.54 27.00
N GLU A 39 -21.22 -24.59 25.67
CA GLU A 39 -22.57 -24.53 25.09
C GLU A 39 -23.20 -25.92 24.88
N TYR A 40 -22.38 -26.93 24.60
CA TYR A 40 -22.81 -28.29 24.35
C TYR A 40 -22.37 -29.24 25.49
N LYS A 41 -23.32 -29.98 26.07
CA LYS A 41 -23.07 -30.89 27.18
C LYS A 41 -22.20 -32.10 26.83
N THR A 42 -21.94 -32.36 25.54
CA THR A 42 -21.03 -33.41 25.08
C THR A 42 -20.34 -33.00 23.78
N TYR A 43 -19.02 -33.22 23.75
CA TYR A 43 -18.16 -33.01 22.56
C TYR A 43 -18.57 -33.88 21.33
N GLU A 44 -19.22 -35.02 21.58
CA GLU A 44 -19.75 -35.90 20.52
C GLU A 44 -20.94 -35.29 19.79
N ASP A 45 -21.81 -34.54 20.45
CA ASP A 45 -22.94 -33.84 19.80
C ASP A 45 -22.48 -32.72 18.91
N TYR A 46 -21.39 -32.05 19.28
CA TYR A 46 -20.75 -31.01 18.51
C TYR A 46 -20.10 -31.55 17.23
N GLN A 47 -19.23 -32.53 17.33
CA GLN A 47 -18.58 -33.14 16.14
C GLN A 47 -19.59 -33.67 15.12
N ASN A 48 -20.74 -34.18 15.58
CA ASN A 48 -21.77 -34.68 14.69
C ASN A 48 -22.61 -33.57 14.01
N GLN A 49 -22.77 -32.40 14.64
CA GLN A 49 -23.48 -31.27 14.04
C GLN A 49 -22.57 -30.43 13.15
N GLU A 50 -21.37 -30.13 13.55
CA GLU A 50 -20.45 -29.32 12.78
C GLU A 50 -19.83 -30.04 11.59
N ALA A 51 -19.48 -31.30 11.68
CA ALA A 51 -19.06 -32.08 10.51
C ALA A 51 -20.12 -32.00 9.41
N ASN A 52 -21.40 -31.96 9.74
CA ASN A 52 -22.50 -31.80 8.80
C ASN A 52 -22.74 -30.37 8.31
N GLU A 53 -22.42 -29.34 9.08
CA GLU A 53 -22.51 -27.93 8.66
C GLU A 53 -21.24 -27.44 7.95
N TYR A 54 -20.06 -27.90 8.36
CA TYR A 54 -18.78 -27.56 7.75
C TYR A 54 -18.53 -28.34 6.44
N GLU A 55 -18.95 -29.60 6.32
CA GLU A 55 -18.93 -30.32 5.05
C GLU A 55 -19.90 -29.71 4.00
N LYS A 56 -20.95 -29.00 4.45
CA LYS A 56 -21.89 -28.30 3.57
C LYS A 56 -21.49 -26.89 3.20
N LYS A 57 -20.62 -26.25 3.96
CA LYS A 57 -19.97 -24.99 3.62
C LYS A 57 -18.48 -25.26 3.52
N GLU A 58 -18.00 -25.59 2.32
CA GLU A 58 -16.58 -25.39 2.02
C GLU A 58 -16.16 -24.01 2.54
N ILE A 59 -15.54 -23.95 3.72
CA ILE A 59 -14.90 -22.75 4.21
C ILE A 59 -13.69 -22.56 3.30
N LYS A 60 -13.92 -21.89 2.16
CA LYS A 60 -12.83 -21.50 1.30
C LYS A 60 -11.91 -20.57 2.10
N PRO A 61 -10.61 -20.87 2.22
CA PRO A 61 -9.65 -20.04 2.94
C PRO A 61 -9.58 -18.58 2.44
N SER A 62 -10.31 -18.25 1.38
CA SER A 62 -10.24 -17.01 0.61
C SER A 62 -11.25 -15.93 1.00
N SER A 63 -12.14 -16.13 1.96
CA SER A 63 -13.06 -15.05 2.33
C SER A 63 -12.40 -14.12 3.34
N LYS A 64 -11.84 -13.02 2.84
CA LYS A 64 -11.36 -11.88 3.63
C LYS A 64 -12.44 -11.51 4.67
N GLY A 65 -12.05 -11.40 5.95
CA GLY A 65 -12.95 -10.98 7.03
C GLY A 65 -13.63 -12.09 7.83
N GLN A 66 -13.63 -13.35 7.39
CA GLN A 66 -14.27 -14.43 8.15
C GLN A 66 -13.63 -14.66 9.53
N TYR A 67 -12.31 -14.57 9.62
CA TYR A 67 -11.64 -14.77 10.92
C TYR A 67 -12.04 -13.72 11.95
N GLY A 68 -12.21 -12.46 11.53
CA GLY A 68 -12.74 -11.41 12.39
C GLY A 68 -14.12 -11.75 12.93
N ASN A 69 -15.06 -12.09 12.06
CA ASN A 69 -16.43 -12.47 12.44
C ASN A 69 -16.47 -13.66 13.41
N TYR A 70 -15.55 -14.62 13.24
CA TYR A 70 -15.47 -15.76 14.15
C TYR A 70 -14.91 -15.37 15.51
N ILE A 71 -13.89 -14.50 15.59
CA ILE A 71 -13.38 -13.97 16.85
C ILE A 71 -14.47 -13.17 17.58
N GLU A 72 -15.22 -12.33 16.88
CA GLU A 72 -16.36 -11.61 17.44
C GLU A 72 -17.35 -12.57 18.09
N ARG A 73 -17.73 -13.62 17.37
CA ARG A 73 -18.76 -14.57 17.80
C ARG A 73 -18.27 -15.52 18.89
N TYR A 74 -17.15 -16.19 18.66
CA TYR A 74 -16.74 -17.34 19.49
C TYR A 74 -15.82 -16.97 20.65
N PHE A 75 -15.14 -15.81 20.55
CA PHE A 75 -14.30 -15.34 21.64
C PHE A 75 -14.96 -14.22 22.43
N PHE A 76 -15.52 -13.20 21.78
CA PHE A 76 -16.15 -12.07 22.46
C PHE A 76 -17.65 -12.26 22.73
N GLY A 77 -18.32 -13.21 22.10
CA GLY A 77 -19.70 -13.60 22.38
C GLY A 77 -20.77 -12.70 21.78
N TYR A 78 -20.45 -11.88 20.79
CA TYR A 78 -21.45 -11.09 20.09
C TYR A 78 -21.57 -11.44 18.62
N HIS A 79 -22.75 -11.22 18.03
CA HIS A 79 -22.98 -11.51 16.65
C HIS A 79 -22.42 -10.41 15.75
N PRO A 80 -21.61 -10.76 14.74
CA PRO A 80 -21.14 -9.82 13.74
C PRO A 80 -22.32 -9.05 13.16
N ASN A 81 -22.21 -7.75 13.10
CA ASN A 81 -23.24 -6.88 12.57
C ASN A 81 -22.64 -5.79 11.66
N SER A 82 -23.50 -5.06 10.95
CA SER A 82 -23.11 -3.94 10.07
C SER A 82 -23.53 -2.59 10.64
N ASN A 83 -23.65 -2.48 11.96
CA ASN A 83 -24.06 -1.26 12.62
C ASN A 83 -23.08 -0.11 12.37
N ALA A 84 -23.60 1.10 12.44
CA ALA A 84 -22.80 2.31 12.32
C ALA A 84 -21.96 2.58 13.58
N ALA A 85 -22.36 2.05 14.75
CA ALA A 85 -21.63 2.17 16.01
C ALA A 85 -20.40 1.25 16.06
N ALA A 86 -19.48 1.51 16.98
CA ALA A 86 -18.36 0.64 17.30
C ALA A 86 -18.84 -0.67 17.93
N ASP A 87 -18.04 -1.74 17.86
CA ASP A 87 -18.41 -3.07 18.36
C ASP A 87 -18.66 -3.08 19.87
N PHE A 88 -17.86 -2.36 20.64
CA PHE A 88 -18.08 -2.06 22.06
C PHE A 88 -18.59 -0.64 22.19
N GLU A 89 -19.90 -0.46 21.95
CA GLU A 89 -20.53 0.85 21.77
C GLU A 89 -20.35 1.79 22.97
N GLU A 90 -20.55 1.27 24.22
CA GLU A 90 -20.50 2.10 25.41
C GLU A 90 -19.11 2.66 25.74
N ILE A 91 -18.06 1.97 25.32
CA ILE A 91 -16.67 2.41 25.48
C ILE A 91 -16.06 2.96 24.20
N GLY A 92 -16.84 2.97 23.09
CA GLY A 92 -16.43 3.51 21.80
C GLY A 92 -15.24 2.80 21.15
N VAL A 93 -15.13 1.46 21.31
CA VAL A 93 -14.02 0.66 20.80
C VAL A 93 -14.49 -0.25 19.67
N GLU A 94 -13.89 -0.12 18.52
CA GLU A 94 -14.08 -1.00 17.37
C GLU A 94 -13.09 -2.15 17.41
N LEU A 95 -13.52 -3.39 17.16
CA LEU A 95 -12.66 -4.55 17.06
C LEU A 95 -12.17 -4.74 15.61
N LYS A 96 -10.87 -4.98 15.45
CA LYS A 96 -10.28 -5.30 14.15
C LYS A 96 -9.31 -6.47 14.28
N VAL A 97 -9.55 -7.51 13.50
CA VAL A 97 -8.61 -8.64 13.36
C VAL A 97 -7.85 -8.46 12.04
N THR A 98 -6.54 -8.31 12.11
CA THR A 98 -5.72 -7.92 10.96
C THR A 98 -4.48 -8.80 10.80
N PRO A 99 -4.16 -9.27 9.57
CA PRO A 99 -3.00 -10.10 9.33
C PRO A 99 -1.72 -9.29 9.17
N PHE A 100 -0.64 -9.80 9.72
CA PHE A 100 0.71 -9.45 9.33
C PHE A 100 1.38 -10.63 8.58
N LYS A 101 2.55 -10.39 8.00
CA LYS A 101 3.39 -11.41 7.37
C LYS A 101 4.84 -11.25 7.77
N VAL A 102 5.55 -12.37 7.88
CA VAL A 102 7.00 -12.40 8.02
C VAL A 102 7.61 -12.60 6.63
N ASN A 103 8.40 -11.64 6.20
CA ASN A 103 9.04 -11.66 4.89
C ASN A 103 10.22 -12.66 4.87
N LYS A 104 10.68 -13.06 3.68
CA LYS A 104 11.82 -14.00 3.52
C LYS A 104 13.11 -13.57 4.23
N ASN A 105 13.30 -12.26 4.44
CA ASN A 105 14.44 -11.69 5.16
C ASN A 105 14.21 -11.55 6.67
N GLY A 106 13.10 -12.07 7.19
CA GLY A 106 12.73 -12.03 8.61
C GLY A 106 12.09 -10.71 9.07
N THR A 107 11.91 -9.71 8.21
CA THR A 107 11.20 -8.49 8.57
C THR A 107 9.69 -8.72 8.62
N ILE A 108 8.98 -7.98 9.48
CA ILE A 108 7.52 -8.05 9.60
C ILE A 108 6.89 -6.91 8.79
N SER A 109 5.77 -7.18 8.12
CA SER A 109 4.99 -6.16 7.47
C SER A 109 3.49 -6.46 7.58
N ALA A 110 2.64 -5.44 7.49
CA ALA A 110 1.21 -5.66 7.31
C ALA A 110 0.99 -6.48 6.03
N LYS A 111 0.14 -7.48 6.09
CA LYS A 111 -0.21 -8.27 4.90
C LYS A 111 -1.14 -7.49 3.99
N GLU A 112 -1.99 -6.64 4.58
CA GLU A 112 -2.96 -5.81 3.88
C GLU A 112 -3.17 -4.47 4.60
N ARG A 113 -3.89 -3.55 3.96
CA ARG A 113 -4.39 -2.32 4.54
C ARG A 113 -5.38 -2.60 5.67
N LEU A 114 -5.51 -1.70 6.63
CA LEU A 114 -6.53 -1.79 7.67
C LEU A 114 -7.79 -1.04 7.23
N VAL A 115 -8.83 -1.77 6.85
CA VAL A 115 -10.12 -1.19 6.50
C VAL A 115 -10.85 -0.74 7.76
N LEU A 116 -11.27 0.53 7.79
CA LEU A 116 -11.90 1.15 8.94
C LEU A 116 -13.43 1.05 8.87
N THR A 117 -14.04 1.85 8.00
CA THR A 117 -15.50 1.85 7.83
C THR A 117 -15.89 2.27 6.40
N ILE A 118 -17.07 1.86 5.95
CA ILE A 118 -17.60 2.22 4.62
C ILE A 118 -17.94 3.70 4.59
N ILE A 119 -17.62 4.36 3.47
CA ILE A 119 -18.00 5.75 3.22
C ILE A 119 -19.44 5.77 2.67
N ASN A 120 -20.36 6.39 3.41
CA ASN A 120 -21.63 6.80 2.85
C ASN A 120 -21.50 8.23 2.35
N TYR A 121 -21.41 8.42 1.05
CA TYR A 121 -21.14 9.72 0.43
C TYR A 121 -22.15 10.83 0.79
N PHE A 122 -23.37 10.48 1.23
CA PHE A 122 -24.41 11.43 1.60
C PHE A 122 -24.49 11.72 3.10
N GLU A 123 -23.99 10.79 3.92
CA GLU A 123 -24.10 10.87 5.39
C GLU A 123 -22.76 11.20 6.06
N GLU A 124 -21.64 11.10 5.32
CA GLU A 124 -20.33 11.44 5.84
C GLU A 124 -20.24 12.94 6.14
N ASN A 125 -19.69 13.30 7.31
CA ASN A 125 -19.37 14.68 7.58
C ASN A 125 -18.13 15.09 6.78
N LEU A 126 -18.35 15.87 5.73
CA LEU A 126 -17.28 16.26 4.81
C LEU A 126 -16.45 17.45 5.31
N ASP A 127 -16.83 18.09 6.41
CA ASP A 127 -16.21 19.33 6.91
C ASP A 127 -15.37 19.11 8.16
N ASP A 128 -15.78 18.18 9.03
CA ASP A 128 -15.14 17.97 10.33
C ASP A 128 -14.84 16.48 10.57
N PHE A 129 -13.57 16.15 10.60
CA PHE A 129 -13.08 14.80 10.89
C PHE A 129 -13.63 14.24 12.20
N TYR A 130 -13.63 15.04 13.27
CA TYR A 130 -14.07 14.62 14.60
C TYR A 130 -15.59 14.44 14.73
N GLN A 131 -16.37 14.95 13.77
CA GLN A 131 -17.80 14.70 13.65
C GLN A 131 -18.15 13.64 12.60
N SER A 132 -17.14 13.11 11.91
CA SER A 132 -17.31 12.10 10.87
C SER A 132 -17.78 10.75 11.42
N HIS A 133 -18.40 9.95 10.56
CA HIS A 133 -18.71 8.56 10.87
C HIS A 133 -17.42 7.75 11.14
N LEU A 134 -16.34 8.06 10.43
CA LEU A 134 -15.03 7.47 10.65
C LEU A 134 -14.55 7.64 12.11
N TRP A 135 -14.57 8.88 12.61
CA TRP A 135 -14.13 9.16 13.98
C TRP A 135 -15.04 8.50 15.02
N LYS A 136 -16.37 8.62 14.84
CA LYS A 136 -17.35 8.04 15.79
C LYS A 136 -17.18 6.53 15.93
N LYS A 137 -16.81 5.82 14.84
CA LYS A 137 -16.66 4.38 14.84
C LYS A 137 -15.24 3.93 15.22
N CYS A 138 -14.22 4.63 14.75
CA CYS A 138 -12.83 4.16 14.78
C CYS A 138 -11.89 5.09 15.57
N SER A 139 -12.40 5.94 16.48
CA SER A 139 -11.55 6.78 17.34
C SER A 139 -10.65 5.95 18.25
N LYS A 140 -11.12 4.78 18.68
CA LYS A 140 -10.36 3.74 19.38
C LYS A 140 -10.61 2.41 18.72
N MET A 141 -9.56 1.62 18.55
CA MET A 141 -9.68 0.29 17.95
C MET A 141 -8.87 -0.75 18.74
N LEU A 142 -9.48 -1.88 19.02
CA LEU A 142 -8.79 -3.03 19.56
C LEU A 142 -8.29 -3.88 18.39
N LEU A 143 -6.97 -3.83 18.14
CA LEU A 143 -6.33 -4.52 17.02
C LEU A 143 -5.79 -5.87 17.49
N LEU A 144 -6.23 -6.96 16.87
CA LEU A 144 -5.76 -8.30 17.07
C LEU A 144 -4.95 -8.75 15.86
N PHE A 145 -3.66 -9.03 16.06
CA PHE A 145 -2.74 -9.37 14.99
C PHE A 145 -2.47 -10.87 14.91
N TYR A 146 -2.56 -11.44 13.71
CA TYR A 146 -2.19 -12.82 13.43
C TYR A 146 -1.27 -12.94 12.22
N ASN A 147 -0.41 -13.97 12.18
CA ASN A 147 0.41 -14.23 11.00
C ASN A 147 -0.44 -14.88 9.90
N GLY A 148 -0.72 -14.10 8.85
CA GLY A 148 -1.59 -14.52 7.74
C GLY A 148 -0.83 -15.18 6.58
N LEU A 149 0.47 -15.47 6.70
CA LEU A 149 1.30 -16.04 5.63
C LEU A 149 2.09 -17.26 6.14
N ILE A 150 1.40 -18.22 6.75
CA ILE A 150 2.02 -19.50 7.11
C ILE A 150 1.52 -20.54 6.09
N PRO A 151 2.41 -21.14 5.28
CA PRO A 151 2.02 -22.13 4.28
C PRO A 151 1.27 -23.31 4.93
N GLU A 152 0.29 -23.85 4.23
CA GLU A 152 -0.47 -25.05 4.60
C GLU A 152 -1.33 -24.92 5.88
N GLN A 153 -1.47 -23.71 6.45
CA GLN A 153 -2.36 -23.49 7.57
C GLN A 153 -3.81 -23.27 7.12
N THR A 154 -4.71 -23.86 7.88
CA THR A 154 -6.14 -23.58 7.80
C THR A 154 -6.51 -22.43 8.74
N LEU A 155 -7.73 -21.90 8.63
CA LEU A 155 -8.26 -20.91 9.55
C LEU A 155 -8.16 -21.34 11.02
N TYR A 156 -8.31 -22.63 11.29
CA TYR A 156 -8.25 -23.23 12.64
C TYR A 156 -6.87 -23.16 13.30
N ASP A 157 -5.82 -23.01 12.50
CA ASP A 157 -4.44 -22.93 12.97
C ASP A 157 -3.97 -21.50 13.26
N TYR A 158 -4.75 -20.48 12.87
CA TYR A 158 -4.40 -19.10 13.13
C TYR A 158 -4.39 -18.81 14.65
N MET A 159 -3.41 -18.03 15.06
CA MET A 159 -3.25 -17.58 16.45
C MET A 159 -3.11 -16.07 16.46
N ILE A 160 -3.76 -15.43 17.43
CA ILE A 160 -3.51 -14.02 17.72
C ILE A 160 -2.19 -13.93 18.47
N GLU A 161 -1.22 -13.23 17.88
CA GLU A 161 0.13 -13.06 18.43
C GLU A 161 0.30 -11.73 19.17
N LYS A 162 -0.57 -10.75 18.89
CA LYS A 162 -0.54 -9.44 19.55
C LYS A 162 -1.94 -8.87 19.66
N VAL A 163 -2.22 -8.30 20.82
CA VAL A 163 -3.36 -7.41 21.08
C VAL A 163 -2.82 -6.00 21.29
N PHE A 164 -3.47 -5.01 20.70
CA PHE A 164 -3.03 -3.63 20.80
C PHE A 164 -4.23 -2.68 20.77
N LEU A 165 -4.37 -1.83 21.80
CA LEU A 165 -5.32 -0.74 21.78
C LEU A 165 -4.75 0.42 20.95
N PHE A 166 -5.32 0.64 19.78
CA PHE A 166 -4.95 1.74 18.92
C PHE A 166 -5.79 2.98 19.24
N GLU A 167 -5.09 4.06 19.48
CA GLU A 167 -5.61 5.43 19.46
C GLU A 167 -4.80 6.24 18.45
N TRP A 168 -5.43 7.22 17.81
CA TRP A 168 -4.75 8.03 16.78
C TRP A 168 -3.57 8.79 17.40
N PHE A 169 -2.39 8.60 16.82
CA PHE A 169 -1.17 9.23 17.32
C PHE A 169 -1.16 10.72 17.03
N GLU A 170 -0.93 11.55 18.05
CA GLU A 170 -0.94 13.01 17.95
C GLU A 170 0.06 13.52 16.89
N GLU A 171 1.22 12.89 16.81
CA GLU A 171 2.26 13.22 15.83
C GLU A 171 1.83 13.01 14.37
N ASP A 172 0.84 12.17 14.11
CA ASP A 172 0.35 11.84 12.77
C ASP A 172 -0.91 12.64 12.37
N MET A 173 -1.57 13.28 13.34
CA MET A 173 -2.86 13.92 13.10
C MET A 173 -2.85 15.01 12.03
N ASN A 174 -1.78 15.79 11.91
CA ASN A 174 -1.69 16.82 10.86
C ASN A 174 -1.76 16.20 9.46
N VAL A 175 -1.17 15.03 9.25
CA VAL A 175 -1.18 14.32 7.97
C VAL A 175 -2.53 13.66 7.74
N ILE A 176 -3.09 13.05 8.78
CA ILE A 176 -4.40 12.36 8.73
C ILE A 176 -5.53 13.34 8.43
N LEU A 177 -5.53 14.52 9.06
CA LEU A 177 -6.51 15.57 8.82
C LEU A 177 -6.39 16.16 7.40
N ASP A 178 -5.18 16.34 6.89
CA ASP A 178 -4.95 16.77 5.52
C ASP A 178 -5.42 15.71 4.50
N ASP A 179 -5.15 14.43 4.77
CA ASP A 179 -5.64 13.31 3.94
C ASP A 179 -7.18 13.28 3.92
N TYR A 180 -7.80 13.39 5.09
CA TYR A 180 -9.25 13.45 5.21
C TYR A 180 -9.84 14.64 4.44
N ALA A 181 -9.29 15.84 4.63
CA ALA A 181 -9.74 17.06 3.94
C ALA A 181 -9.62 16.94 2.41
N ARG A 182 -8.54 16.35 1.91
CA ARG A 182 -8.32 16.14 0.47
C ARG A 182 -9.32 15.17 -0.13
N ILE A 183 -9.59 14.05 0.55
CA ILE A 183 -10.54 13.04 0.10
C ILE A 183 -11.98 13.60 0.14
N THR A 184 -12.37 14.25 1.24
CA THR A 184 -13.70 14.85 1.36
C THR A 184 -13.90 16.01 0.39
N GLN A 185 -12.83 16.76 0.05
CA GLN A 185 -12.91 17.79 -0.97
C GLN A 185 -13.27 17.22 -2.35
N LYS A 186 -12.68 16.08 -2.75
CA LYS A 186 -13.07 15.39 -3.99
C LYS A 186 -14.55 14.99 -4.00
N ILE A 187 -15.08 14.56 -2.85
CA ILE A 187 -16.52 14.25 -2.73
C ILE A 187 -17.37 15.52 -2.90
N LYS A 188 -16.98 16.62 -2.26
CA LYS A 188 -17.65 17.92 -2.39
C LYS A 188 -17.61 18.47 -3.81
N ASP A 189 -16.55 18.20 -4.54
CA ASP A 189 -16.39 18.60 -5.93
C ASP A 189 -17.20 17.71 -6.91
N GLY A 190 -17.96 16.72 -6.42
CA GLY A 190 -18.68 15.76 -7.24
C GLY A 190 -17.75 14.76 -7.95
N ARG A 191 -16.55 14.56 -7.44
CA ARG A 191 -15.48 13.74 -8.01
C ARG A 191 -15.21 12.48 -7.20
N ALA A 192 -16.18 11.96 -6.42
CA ALA A 192 -16.00 10.74 -5.65
C ALA A 192 -15.67 9.51 -6.54
N HIS A 193 -16.05 9.54 -7.80
CA HIS A 193 -15.68 8.50 -8.79
C HIS A 193 -14.20 8.50 -9.17
N GLU A 194 -13.45 9.54 -8.83
CA GLU A 194 -12.00 9.68 -9.04
C GLU A 194 -11.19 9.35 -7.77
N LEU A 195 -11.84 8.99 -6.66
CA LEU A 195 -11.13 8.60 -5.45
C LEU A 195 -10.24 7.38 -5.71
N SER A 196 -9.04 7.43 -5.15
CA SER A 196 -8.03 6.40 -5.30
C SER A 196 -7.29 6.18 -3.98
N GLU A 197 -6.61 5.04 -3.85
CA GLU A 197 -5.76 4.73 -2.70
C GLU A 197 -4.56 5.68 -2.58
N SER A 198 -4.19 6.35 -3.67
CA SER A 198 -3.12 7.33 -3.69
C SER A 198 -3.54 8.74 -3.24
N ASP A 199 -4.80 8.97 -2.90
CA ASP A 199 -5.27 10.28 -2.45
C ASP A 199 -4.76 10.64 -1.05
N GLY A 200 -4.51 9.65 -0.19
CA GLY A 200 -3.97 9.85 1.14
C GLY A 200 -2.51 9.43 1.30
N ASN A 201 -1.86 9.94 2.35
CA ASN A 201 -0.53 9.53 2.77
C ASN A 201 -0.58 8.41 3.82
N TYR A 202 -1.42 8.54 4.85
CA TYR A 202 -1.64 7.59 5.94
C TYR A 202 -3.07 7.07 5.96
N LEU A 203 -4.05 7.99 5.92
CA LEU A 203 -5.47 7.70 5.76
C LEU A 203 -5.83 7.79 4.29
N SER A 204 -6.48 6.76 3.75
CA SER A 204 -6.91 6.73 2.36
C SER A 204 -8.25 6.03 2.18
N THR A 205 -8.59 5.68 0.95
CA THR A 205 -9.84 4.97 0.63
C THR A 205 -9.59 3.78 -0.26
N CYS A 206 -10.20 2.65 0.03
CA CYS A 206 -10.17 1.46 -0.82
C CYS A 206 -11.54 1.12 -1.40
N THR A 207 -11.55 0.47 -2.54
CA THR A 207 -12.77 -0.06 -3.15
C THR A 207 -13.36 -1.19 -2.29
N LYS A 208 -14.70 -1.22 -2.19
CA LYS A 208 -15.46 -2.29 -1.56
C LYS A 208 -16.46 -2.89 -2.53
N GLY A 209 -16.53 -4.22 -2.51
CA GLY A 209 -17.44 -4.98 -3.34
C GLY A 209 -16.74 -5.82 -4.41
N ALA A 210 -17.52 -6.66 -5.09
CA ALA A 210 -17.00 -7.65 -6.05
C ALA A 210 -16.73 -7.09 -7.47
N GLY A 211 -16.84 -5.78 -7.68
CA GLY A 211 -16.56 -5.11 -8.97
C GLY A 211 -17.58 -5.42 -10.09
N LYS A 212 -18.70 -6.08 -9.78
CA LYS A 212 -19.68 -6.56 -10.79
C LYS A 212 -20.89 -5.62 -10.96
N GLY A 213 -20.69 -4.29 -10.93
CA GLY A 213 -21.75 -3.31 -11.22
C GLY A 213 -22.74 -3.01 -10.08
N LYS A 214 -22.87 -3.88 -9.07
CA LYS A 214 -23.71 -3.64 -7.88
C LYS A 214 -23.08 -2.69 -6.86
N ASP A 215 -21.79 -2.42 -7.01
CA ASP A 215 -20.97 -1.68 -6.07
C ASP A 215 -20.86 -0.19 -6.44
N TRP A 216 -21.60 0.23 -7.45
CA TRP A 216 -21.69 1.63 -7.85
C TRP A 216 -22.74 2.36 -7.01
N LYS A 217 -22.36 3.50 -6.45
CA LYS A 217 -23.21 4.34 -5.59
C LYS A 217 -23.39 5.70 -6.20
N LYS A 218 -24.54 6.30 -5.92
CA LYS A 218 -24.74 7.73 -6.18
C LYS A 218 -23.83 8.53 -5.27
N GLN A 219 -23.40 9.68 -5.74
CA GLN A 219 -22.63 10.65 -4.97
C GLN A 219 -23.35 11.99 -4.91
N PRO A 220 -23.10 12.84 -3.90
CA PRO A 220 -23.59 14.21 -3.90
C PRO A 220 -22.87 15.02 -5.00
N PHE A 221 -23.52 16.06 -5.47
CA PHE A 221 -22.95 17.06 -6.38
C PHE A 221 -22.57 16.56 -7.80
N SER A 222 -22.91 15.33 -8.18
CA SER A 222 -22.66 14.78 -9.52
C SER A 222 -23.61 13.63 -9.83
N ASP A 223 -24.01 13.51 -11.11
CA ASP A 223 -24.77 12.36 -11.62
C ASP A 223 -23.88 11.15 -11.96
N VAL A 224 -22.57 11.33 -11.96
CA VAL A 224 -21.61 10.25 -12.23
C VAL A 224 -21.59 9.30 -11.03
N MET A 225 -21.82 8.01 -11.29
CA MET A 225 -21.77 6.99 -10.23
C MET A 225 -20.33 6.79 -9.76
N ALA A 226 -20.13 6.64 -8.46
CA ALA A 226 -18.84 6.32 -7.84
C ALA A 226 -18.80 4.88 -7.34
N LYS A 227 -17.61 4.24 -7.35
CA LYS A 227 -17.42 2.93 -6.72
C LYS A 227 -17.67 3.06 -5.21
N GLN A 228 -18.25 2.04 -4.59
CA GLN A 228 -18.34 2.01 -3.13
C GLN A 228 -16.95 1.92 -2.52
N ARG A 229 -16.66 2.81 -1.57
CA ARG A 229 -15.37 2.86 -0.87
C ARG A 229 -15.50 2.77 0.64
N ALA A 230 -14.42 2.39 1.27
CA ALA A 230 -14.24 2.47 2.71
C ALA A 230 -13.01 3.31 3.03
N TRP A 231 -13.02 3.95 4.19
CA TRP A 231 -11.82 4.51 4.80
C TRP A 231 -10.85 3.39 5.17
N GLU A 232 -9.56 3.65 5.03
CA GLU A 232 -8.50 2.71 5.39
C GLU A 232 -7.28 3.41 5.95
N LEU A 233 -6.53 2.70 6.81
CA LEU A 233 -5.12 3.00 7.05
C LEU A 233 -4.29 2.19 6.07
N LYS A 234 -3.37 2.85 5.37
CA LYS A 234 -2.54 2.23 4.33
C LYS A 234 -1.68 1.09 4.89
N SER A 235 -1.39 0.09 4.08
CA SER A 235 -0.57 -1.05 4.50
C SER A 235 0.84 -0.63 4.93
N SER A 236 1.39 0.42 4.33
CA SER A 236 2.66 1.02 4.71
C SER A 236 2.62 1.66 6.10
N TYR A 237 1.54 2.41 6.40
CA TYR A 237 1.33 2.99 7.72
C TYR A 237 1.20 1.89 8.79
N MET A 238 0.41 0.85 8.51
CA MET A 238 0.28 -0.31 9.40
C MET A 238 1.60 -1.06 9.57
N THR A 239 2.39 -1.22 8.51
CA THR A 239 3.73 -1.82 8.57
C THR A 239 4.66 -1.02 9.48
N TYR A 240 4.61 0.32 9.37
CA TYR A 240 5.37 1.18 10.27
C TYR A 240 4.95 0.99 11.74
N LEU A 241 3.63 1.00 12.02
CA LEU A 241 3.12 0.79 13.37
C LEU A 241 3.53 -0.57 13.96
N ILE A 242 3.41 -1.62 13.17
CA ILE A 242 3.81 -2.98 13.55
C ILE A 242 5.28 -2.99 14.00
N ASN A 243 6.18 -2.40 13.23
CA ASN A 243 7.61 -2.46 13.50
C ASN A 243 8.10 -1.47 14.57
N HIS A 244 7.38 -0.35 14.79
CA HIS A 244 7.91 0.73 15.63
C HIS A 244 7.04 1.07 16.87
N LYS A 245 5.81 0.58 16.92
CA LYS A 245 4.88 0.89 18.02
C LYS A 245 4.28 -0.37 18.68
N ILE A 246 4.09 -1.45 17.92
CA ILE A 246 3.31 -2.62 18.37
C ILE A 246 4.21 -3.78 18.79
N PHE A 247 5.10 -4.25 17.92
CA PHE A 247 6.01 -5.37 18.20
C PHE A 247 7.38 -4.93 18.72
N ALA A 248 7.82 -3.74 18.34
CA ALA A 248 9.08 -3.15 18.79
C ALA A 248 8.91 -1.64 19.00
N SER A 249 9.87 -1.03 19.70
CA SER A 249 9.92 0.41 19.87
C SER A 249 11.29 0.89 19.40
N HIS A 250 11.36 1.38 18.18
CA HIS A 250 12.57 1.97 17.60
C HIS A 250 12.25 3.37 17.08
N GLU A 251 13.02 4.35 17.55
CA GLU A 251 12.91 5.70 17.03
C GLU A 251 13.64 5.79 15.67
N GLN A 252 12.98 6.47 14.72
CA GLN A 252 13.54 6.81 13.43
C GLN A 252 13.60 8.32 13.24
N GLU A 253 14.47 8.76 12.33
CA GLU A 253 14.55 10.17 11.95
C GLU A 253 13.22 10.63 11.34
N SER A 254 12.79 11.84 11.69
CA SER A 254 11.55 12.44 11.25
C SER A 254 11.79 13.73 10.50
N VAL A 255 11.11 13.89 9.35
CA VAL A 255 11.08 15.16 8.61
C VAL A 255 10.42 16.26 9.45
N LEU A 256 9.30 15.94 10.12
CA LEU A 256 8.58 16.91 10.96
C LEU A 256 9.40 17.36 12.15
N ALA A 257 10.26 16.51 12.71
CA ALA A 257 11.16 16.88 13.79
C ALA A 257 12.19 17.94 13.40
N THR A 258 12.47 18.13 12.10
CA THR A 258 13.36 19.19 11.60
C THR A 258 12.74 20.61 11.70
N ALA A 259 11.46 20.74 12.09
CA ALA A 259 10.77 22.00 12.31
C ALA A 259 9.79 21.87 13.49
N LYS A 260 10.35 21.85 14.72
CA LYS A 260 9.56 21.64 15.94
C LYS A 260 8.40 22.64 16.06
N GLY A 261 7.21 22.11 16.44
CA GLY A 261 5.99 22.90 16.63
C GLY A 261 5.30 23.37 15.35
N THR A 262 5.71 22.85 14.19
CA THR A 262 5.04 23.14 12.93
C THR A 262 3.63 22.50 12.88
N LYS A 263 2.67 23.23 12.33
CA LYS A 263 1.34 22.69 11.97
C LYS A 263 1.28 22.18 10.52
N LYS A 264 2.41 22.26 9.78
CA LYS A 264 2.48 21.80 8.39
C LYS A 264 2.54 20.29 8.33
N THR A 265 2.02 19.73 7.25
CA THR A 265 2.29 18.33 6.91
C THR A 265 3.77 18.19 6.49
N PHE A 266 4.27 16.96 6.49
CA PHE A 266 5.66 16.73 6.04
C PHE A 266 5.86 17.11 4.56
N THR A 267 4.84 16.94 3.71
CA THR A 267 4.90 17.34 2.30
C THR A 267 5.02 18.85 2.14
N GLN A 268 4.21 19.63 2.87
CA GLN A 268 4.28 21.09 2.88
C GLN A 268 5.64 21.59 3.41
N LEU A 269 6.15 20.96 4.45
CA LEU A 269 7.46 21.31 5.02
C LEU A 269 8.60 21.03 4.05
N ILE A 270 8.58 19.88 3.37
CA ILE A 270 9.59 19.52 2.36
C ILE A 270 9.55 20.50 1.19
N GLU A 271 8.35 20.78 0.68
CA GLU A 271 8.17 21.71 -0.43
C GLU A 271 8.74 23.08 -0.11
N GLU A 272 8.41 23.63 1.06
CA GLU A 272 8.94 24.92 1.53
C GLU A 272 10.47 24.92 1.62
N LYS A 273 11.05 23.89 2.22
CA LYS A 273 12.51 23.79 2.41
C LYS A 273 13.25 23.68 1.08
N ILE A 274 12.70 22.96 0.12
CA ILE A 274 13.34 22.78 -1.19
C ILE A 274 13.10 23.99 -2.08
N LEU A 275 11.85 24.48 -2.20
CA LEU A 275 11.50 25.58 -3.08
C LEU A 275 12.05 26.95 -2.64
N LYS A 276 12.56 27.06 -1.40
CA LYS A 276 13.39 28.19 -0.97
C LYS A 276 14.56 28.46 -1.94
N TYR A 277 15.04 27.43 -2.63
CA TYR A 277 16.16 27.48 -3.56
C TYR A 277 15.71 27.39 -5.05
N LYS A 278 14.41 27.61 -5.33
CA LYS A 278 13.91 27.63 -6.69
C LYS A 278 14.67 28.63 -7.57
N GLY A 279 15.07 28.20 -8.78
CA GLY A 279 15.87 28.99 -9.69
C GLY A 279 17.39 28.90 -9.50
N TRP A 280 17.85 28.24 -8.42
CA TRP A 280 19.29 28.03 -8.23
C TRP A 280 19.80 26.95 -9.19
N LYS A 281 21.03 27.13 -9.71
CA LYS A 281 21.69 26.09 -10.51
C LYS A 281 22.01 24.87 -9.67
N ALA A 282 21.94 23.71 -10.27
CA ALA A 282 22.24 22.45 -9.58
C ALA A 282 23.67 22.41 -9.04
N GLU A 283 24.64 22.96 -9.77
CA GLU A 283 26.04 23.06 -9.39
C GLU A 283 26.21 23.95 -8.14
N ASP A 284 25.55 25.13 -8.13
CA ASP A 284 25.61 26.05 -6.99
C ASP A 284 24.98 25.39 -5.74
N LEU A 285 23.95 24.58 -5.91
CA LEU A 285 23.34 23.83 -4.81
C LEU A 285 24.27 22.73 -4.27
N TYR A 286 24.99 22.00 -5.16
CA TYR A 286 25.94 21.00 -4.70
C TYR A 286 27.07 21.65 -3.88
N ASP A 287 27.55 22.82 -4.30
CA ASP A 287 28.59 23.57 -3.58
C ASP A 287 28.04 24.11 -2.25
N ALA A 288 26.88 24.76 -2.26
CA ALA A 288 26.26 25.34 -1.07
C ALA A 288 25.94 24.32 0.03
N PHE A 289 25.65 23.09 -0.35
CA PHE A 289 25.33 21.98 0.55
C PHE A 289 26.48 20.97 0.72
N ASP A 290 27.69 21.28 0.22
CA ASP A 290 28.87 20.40 0.31
C ASP A 290 28.54 18.96 -0.16
N VAL A 291 28.00 18.83 -1.38
CA VAL A 291 27.63 17.55 -1.99
C VAL A 291 28.69 17.12 -2.99
N PRO A 292 29.33 15.94 -2.83
CA PRO A 292 30.32 15.45 -3.78
C PRO A 292 29.72 15.20 -5.17
N ILE A 293 30.11 15.99 -6.16
CA ILE A 293 29.57 15.95 -7.55
C ILE A 293 29.77 14.56 -8.22
N ARG A 294 30.82 13.84 -7.82
CA ARG A 294 31.15 12.50 -8.38
C ARG A 294 30.30 11.36 -7.77
N SER A 295 29.55 11.63 -6.72
CA SER A 295 28.70 10.60 -6.09
C SER A 295 27.55 10.22 -7.01
N LYS A 296 27.28 8.91 -7.16
CA LYS A 296 26.10 8.40 -7.88
C LYS A 296 24.80 8.83 -7.20
N SER A 297 24.81 9.01 -5.88
CA SER A 297 23.65 9.41 -5.07
C SER A 297 23.61 10.93 -4.78
N LYS A 298 24.37 11.75 -5.52
CA LYS A 298 24.48 13.20 -5.26
C LYS A 298 23.12 13.92 -5.18
N ASN A 299 22.18 13.56 -6.04
CA ASN A 299 20.86 14.18 -6.06
C ASN A 299 20.07 13.88 -4.79
N SER A 300 20.00 12.61 -4.37
CA SER A 300 19.35 12.21 -3.13
C SER A 300 20.04 12.84 -1.91
N LEU A 301 21.38 12.88 -1.92
CA LEU A 301 22.16 13.53 -0.87
C LEU A 301 21.88 15.05 -0.78
N LEU A 302 21.76 15.73 -1.92
CA LEU A 302 21.38 17.14 -1.98
C LEU A 302 20.03 17.38 -1.30
N ILE A 303 19.01 16.65 -1.75
CA ILE A 303 17.65 16.81 -1.22
C ILE A 303 17.60 16.52 0.28
N ARG A 304 18.28 15.47 0.73
CA ARG A 304 18.42 15.14 2.15
C ARG A 304 18.98 16.31 2.95
N LYS A 305 20.08 16.91 2.50
CA LYS A 305 20.73 18.06 3.16
C LYS A 305 19.87 19.33 3.13
N MET A 306 19.15 19.59 2.03
CA MET A 306 18.22 20.72 1.94
C MET A 306 17.08 20.61 2.96
N ILE A 307 16.59 19.41 3.22
CA ILE A 307 15.57 19.15 4.23
C ILE A 307 16.14 19.23 5.66
N GLY A 308 17.43 18.96 5.83
CA GLY A 308 18.11 18.95 7.12
C GLY A 308 18.12 17.59 7.79
N LEU A 309 18.14 16.51 7.01
CA LEU A 309 18.21 15.13 7.47
C LEU A 309 19.66 14.61 7.49
N THR A 310 19.94 13.68 8.38
CA THR A 310 21.26 13.01 8.51
C THR A 310 21.28 11.65 7.82
N GLY A 311 20.18 10.90 7.87
CA GLY A 311 19.98 9.61 7.23
C GLY A 311 19.36 9.69 5.84
N ASP A 312 19.02 8.55 5.27
CA ASP A 312 18.31 8.47 3.99
C ASP A 312 16.86 8.94 4.16
N ILE A 313 16.39 9.79 3.25
CA ILE A 313 15.02 10.33 3.28
C ILE A 313 13.95 9.24 3.24
N GLU A 314 14.17 8.17 2.47
CA GLU A 314 13.23 7.05 2.36
C GLU A 314 13.14 6.22 3.67
N ASN A 315 14.10 6.39 4.58
CA ASN A 315 14.10 5.74 5.89
C ASN A 315 13.52 6.63 7.00
N THR A 316 13.02 7.82 6.69
CA THR A 316 12.33 8.65 7.67
C THR A 316 10.93 8.10 7.97
N GLN A 317 10.42 8.43 9.17
CA GLN A 317 9.09 7.99 9.59
C GLN A 317 8.01 8.28 8.55
N GLU A 318 7.97 9.51 8.05
CA GLU A 318 6.92 9.98 7.15
C GLU A 318 6.99 9.30 5.78
N PHE A 319 8.20 9.08 5.25
CA PHE A 319 8.38 8.39 3.98
C PHE A 319 7.98 6.92 4.07
N GLN A 320 8.31 6.26 5.16
CA GLN A 320 7.91 4.86 5.38
C GLN A 320 6.40 4.74 5.61
N LYS A 321 5.81 5.59 6.45
CA LYS A 321 4.36 5.62 6.69
C LYS A 321 3.56 5.86 5.40
N ALA A 322 4.03 6.77 4.55
CA ALA A 322 3.38 7.13 3.29
C ALA A 322 3.74 6.21 2.10
N ASN A 323 4.66 5.25 2.26
CA ASN A 323 5.28 4.51 1.16
C ASN A 323 5.78 5.44 0.05
N MET A 324 6.51 6.50 0.43
CA MET A 324 6.93 7.55 -0.51
C MET A 324 8.33 7.28 -1.06
N ASN A 325 8.50 7.54 -2.36
CA ASN A 325 9.75 7.36 -3.07
C ASN A 325 10.22 8.69 -3.68
N LEU A 326 11.47 9.08 -3.42
CA LEU A 326 12.08 10.26 -4.02
C LEU A 326 12.56 9.97 -5.45
N ARG A 327 12.16 10.81 -6.40
CA ARG A 327 12.63 10.82 -7.78
C ARG A 327 13.16 12.19 -8.16
N VAL A 328 14.44 12.31 -8.42
CA VAL A 328 15.03 13.55 -8.95
C VAL A 328 15.07 13.48 -10.46
N ILE A 329 14.38 14.40 -11.12
CA ILE A 329 14.12 14.36 -12.56
C ILE A 329 14.77 15.57 -13.23
N ARG A 330 15.44 15.35 -14.35
CA ARG A 330 15.91 16.41 -15.24
C ARG A 330 15.02 16.48 -16.45
N VAL A 331 14.48 17.67 -16.72
CA VAL A 331 13.64 17.95 -17.88
C VAL A 331 14.32 18.95 -18.80
N ASN A 332 14.00 18.90 -20.08
CA ASN A 332 14.41 19.92 -21.07
C ASN A 332 13.56 21.20 -20.92
N LYS A 333 13.74 22.16 -21.82
CA LYS A 333 12.99 23.43 -21.83
C LYS A 333 11.48 23.24 -21.97
N ASP A 334 11.05 22.15 -22.61
CA ASP A 334 9.63 21.80 -22.84
C ASP A 334 9.04 20.92 -21.73
N ASP A 335 9.71 20.80 -20.61
CA ASP A 335 9.36 19.96 -19.46
C ASP A 335 9.38 18.44 -19.76
N LEU A 336 9.97 18.02 -20.87
CA LEU A 336 10.09 16.60 -21.21
C LEU A 336 11.29 15.98 -20.46
N PRO A 337 11.06 14.93 -19.64
CA PRO A 337 12.14 14.19 -18.98
C PRO A 337 13.11 13.55 -19.98
N LYS A 338 14.37 13.46 -19.61
CA LYS A 338 15.39 12.82 -20.44
C LYS A 338 15.13 11.35 -20.67
N GLU A 339 14.63 10.66 -19.64
CA GLU A 339 14.49 9.19 -19.60
C GLU A 339 13.10 8.79 -19.09
N ASP A 340 12.70 7.57 -19.45
CA ASP A 340 11.57 6.89 -18.82
C ASP A 340 11.90 6.60 -17.35
N SER A 341 10.89 6.45 -16.49
CA SER A 341 11.09 6.17 -15.06
C SER A 341 10.83 4.70 -14.74
N PRO A 342 11.84 3.94 -14.23
CA PRO A 342 11.69 2.53 -13.95
C PRO A 342 11.01 2.28 -12.60
N PHE A 343 10.30 1.15 -12.53
CA PHE A 343 9.94 0.47 -11.30
C PHE A 343 10.99 -0.59 -10.94
N LYS A 344 10.79 -1.34 -9.87
CA LYS A 344 11.67 -2.44 -9.51
C LYS A 344 11.64 -3.55 -10.56
N VAL A 345 12.76 -4.27 -10.65
CA VAL A 345 12.85 -5.49 -11.46
C VAL A 345 11.88 -6.53 -10.92
N TYR A 346 11.11 -7.15 -11.81
CA TYR A 346 10.27 -8.29 -11.44
C TYR A 346 10.94 -9.62 -11.75
N ASP A 347 10.58 -10.64 -11.00
CA ASP A 347 10.92 -12.02 -11.28
C ASP A 347 9.90 -12.62 -12.25
N PHE A 348 10.36 -13.25 -13.34
CA PHE A 348 9.47 -13.78 -14.37
C PHE A 348 8.64 -14.97 -13.86
N ILE A 349 9.21 -15.81 -13.00
CA ILE A 349 8.53 -16.98 -12.47
C ILE A 349 7.46 -16.55 -11.47
N GLU A 350 7.80 -15.63 -10.56
CA GLU A 350 6.85 -15.06 -9.60
C GLU A 350 5.70 -14.34 -10.32
N LEU A 351 6.02 -13.53 -11.34
CA LEU A 351 5.00 -12.82 -12.14
C LEU A 351 4.07 -13.79 -12.88
N ALA A 352 4.61 -14.88 -13.43
CA ALA A 352 3.83 -15.89 -14.14
C ALA A 352 2.85 -16.64 -13.21
N GLN A 353 3.28 -16.95 -12.00
CA GLN A 353 2.52 -17.73 -11.01
C GLN A 353 1.48 -16.91 -10.25
N ASN A 354 1.70 -15.60 -10.08
CA ASN A 354 0.78 -14.76 -9.33
C ASN A 354 -0.43 -14.39 -10.19
N ASP A 355 -1.63 -14.82 -9.80
CA ASP A 355 -2.90 -14.51 -10.48
C ASP A 355 -3.72 -13.42 -9.77
N ASN A 356 -3.28 -12.96 -8.62
CA ASN A 356 -3.94 -11.92 -7.85
C ASN A 356 -3.25 -10.56 -8.07
N TRP A 357 -3.94 -9.66 -8.78
CA TRP A 357 -3.46 -8.32 -9.04
C TRP A 357 -3.16 -7.52 -7.76
N GLU A 358 -4.04 -7.55 -6.77
CA GLU A 358 -3.91 -6.79 -5.52
C GLU A 358 -2.72 -7.27 -4.64
N GLU A 359 -2.31 -8.54 -4.80
CA GLU A 359 -1.15 -9.11 -4.12
C GLU A 359 0.13 -9.00 -4.97
N SER A 360 0.01 -8.50 -6.21
CA SER A 360 1.15 -8.39 -7.10
C SER A 360 2.13 -7.32 -6.63
N HIS A 361 3.41 -7.57 -6.87
CA HIS A 361 4.47 -6.60 -6.65
C HIS A 361 4.21 -5.28 -7.42
N VAL A 362 3.59 -5.37 -8.62
CA VAL A 362 3.27 -4.21 -9.47
C VAL A 362 2.18 -3.35 -8.84
N PHE A 363 1.15 -3.97 -8.27
CA PHE A 363 0.11 -3.25 -7.55
C PHE A 363 0.71 -2.46 -6.37
N GLN A 364 1.57 -3.08 -5.57
CA GLN A 364 2.23 -2.42 -4.45
C GLN A 364 3.12 -1.24 -4.89
N GLU A 365 3.79 -1.35 -6.05
CA GLU A 365 4.62 -0.28 -6.62
C GLU A 365 3.79 0.83 -7.28
N ILE A 366 2.56 0.58 -7.71
CA ILE A 366 1.72 1.54 -8.42
C ILE A 366 0.64 2.11 -7.51
N CYS A 367 -0.16 1.27 -6.86
CA CYS A 367 -1.36 1.72 -6.14
C CYS A 367 -1.04 2.24 -4.74
N ASP A 368 -0.15 1.57 -4.02
CA ASP A 368 0.17 1.92 -2.63
C ASP A 368 1.33 2.94 -2.51
N LYS A 369 2.10 3.13 -3.59
CA LYS A 369 3.27 4.01 -3.58
C LYS A 369 2.94 5.44 -3.98
N ARG A 370 3.52 6.39 -3.25
CA ARG A 370 3.54 7.80 -3.62
C ARG A 370 4.92 8.23 -4.08
N TYR A 371 4.96 9.24 -4.93
CA TYR A 371 6.20 9.78 -5.50
C TYR A 371 6.37 11.23 -5.12
N MET A 372 7.59 11.57 -4.72
CA MET A 372 8.05 12.94 -4.58
C MET A 372 9.01 13.21 -5.75
N PHE A 373 8.55 13.97 -6.73
CA PHE A 373 9.37 14.45 -7.83
C PHE A 373 10.04 15.76 -7.47
N VAL A 374 11.37 15.80 -7.55
CA VAL A 374 12.15 17.05 -7.50
C VAL A 374 12.71 17.30 -8.88
N VAL A 375 12.29 18.39 -9.51
CA VAL A 375 12.51 18.64 -10.92
C VAL A 375 13.57 19.72 -11.12
N PHE A 376 14.59 19.38 -11.89
CA PHE A 376 15.58 20.31 -12.40
C PHE A 376 15.35 20.54 -13.90
N LYS A 377 15.08 21.80 -14.26
CA LYS A 377 14.79 22.22 -15.64
C LYS A 377 16.03 22.78 -16.33
N GLU A 378 16.25 22.40 -17.58
CA GLU A 378 17.34 22.89 -18.39
C GLU A 378 17.10 24.35 -18.79
N GLU A 379 17.98 25.25 -18.41
CA GLU A 379 17.96 26.67 -18.77
C GLU A 379 18.87 26.94 -19.97
N ALA A 380 20.07 26.37 -19.96
CA ALA A 380 21.02 26.35 -21.07
C ALA A 380 21.54 24.92 -21.27
N PRO A 381 22.14 24.58 -22.43
CA PRO A 381 22.63 23.25 -22.70
C PRO A 381 23.55 22.70 -21.58
N GLY A 382 23.05 21.69 -20.85
CA GLY A 382 23.74 21.07 -19.73
C GLY A 382 23.63 21.80 -18.37
N GLU A 383 23.05 22.99 -18.32
CA GLU A 383 22.80 23.75 -17.09
C GLU A 383 21.35 23.53 -16.62
N TYR A 384 21.21 23.11 -15.38
CA TYR A 384 19.92 22.77 -14.78
C TYR A 384 19.64 23.64 -13.56
N ILE A 385 18.45 24.21 -13.46
CA ILE A 385 17.98 24.96 -12.29
C ILE A 385 16.90 24.16 -11.54
N LEU A 386 16.85 24.29 -10.22
CA LEU A 386 15.77 23.74 -9.41
C LEU A 386 14.46 24.44 -9.77
N ASN A 387 13.45 23.68 -10.20
CA ASN A 387 12.22 24.25 -10.74
C ASN A 387 10.98 23.93 -9.91
N GLN A 388 10.79 22.66 -9.50
CA GLN A 388 9.53 22.19 -8.94
C GLN A 388 9.75 21.05 -7.96
N VAL A 389 8.86 20.96 -6.97
CA VAL A 389 8.61 19.76 -6.18
C VAL A 389 7.16 19.35 -6.45
N LYS A 390 6.92 18.08 -6.68
CA LYS A 390 5.56 17.56 -6.91
C LYS A 390 5.37 16.22 -6.20
N PHE A 391 4.29 16.13 -5.42
CA PHE A 391 3.84 14.89 -4.81
C PHE A 391 2.72 14.30 -5.67
N TRP A 392 2.83 13.00 -5.99
CA TRP A 392 1.91 12.35 -6.91
C TRP A 392 1.76 10.87 -6.59
N GLY A 393 0.60 10.30 -6.89
CA GLY A 393 0.32 8.87 -6.88
C GLY A 393 -0.59 8.51 -8.04
N PHE A 394 -0.68 7.23 -8.38
CA PHE A 394 -1.49 6.78 -9.50
C PHE A 394 -2.98 7.02 -9.25
N PRO A 395 -3.68 7.78 -10.10
CA PRO A 395 -5.12 7.94 -10.00
C PRO A 395 -5.87 6.67 -10.39
N GLU A 396 -7.05 6.46 -9.82
CA GLU A 396 -7.88 5.27 -10.05
C GLU A 396 -8.08 4.91 -11.52
N ARG A 397 -8.29 5.93 -12.37
CA ARG A 397 -8.52 5.75 -13.82
C ARG A 397 -7.37 5.09 -14.57
N LEU A 398 -6.18 5.03 -13.98
CA LEU A 398 -4.99 4.38 -14.56
C LEU A 398 -4.76 2.96 -14.03
N LEU A 399 -5.45 2.57 -12.95
CA LEU A 399 -5.23 1.27 -12.33
C LEU A 399 -5.70 0.12 -13.23
N ASP A 400 -6.83 0.28 -13.91
CA ASP A 400 -7.34 -0.72 -14.86
C ASP A 400 -6.36 -0.93 -16.03
N GLU A 401 -5.76 0.16 -16.51
CA GLU A 401 -4.71 0.09 -17.55
C GLU A 401 -3.43 -0.58 -17.04
N ALA A 402 -3.01 -0.26 -15.83
CA ALA A 402 -1.85 -0.90 -15.23
C ALA A 402 -2.08 -2.40 -15.04
N GLN A 403 -3.26 -2.79 -14.57
CA GLN A 403 -3.66 -4.19 -14.44
C GLN A 403 -3.69 -4.90 -15.80
N ARG A 404 -4.19 -4.23 -16.85
CA ARG A 404 -4.19 -4.76 -18.21
C ARG A 404 -2.78 -5.06 -18.69
N VAL A 405 -1.84 -4.12 -18.54
CA VAL A 405 -0.43 -4.29 -18.96
C VAL A 405 0.24 -5.40 -18.14
N TRP A 406 -0.06 -5.51 -16.86
CA TRP A 406 0.41 -6.59 -16.01
C TRP A 406 -0.11 -7.96 -16.46
N ASN A 407 -1.42 -8.08 -16.72
CA ASN A 407 -2.03 -9.31 -17.23
C ASN A 407 -1.46 -9.71 -18.59
N GLU A 408 -1.31 -8.75 -19.52
CA GLU A 408 -0.71 -9.00 -20.83
C GLU A 408 0.72 -9.52 -20.70
N THR A 409 1.54 -8.91 -19.84
CA THR A 409 2.91 -9.36 -19.57
C THR A 409 2.93 -10.78 -19.01
N ARG A 410 2.05 -11.08 -18.08
CA ARG A 410 1.88 -12.39 -17.45
C ARG A 410 1.49 -13.48 -18.47
N THR A 411 0.51 -13.16 -19.32
CA THR A 411 0.08 -14.04 -20.40
C THR A 411 1.22 -14.36 -21.35
N ILE A 412 1.98 -13.35 -21.79
CA ILE A 412 3.14 -13.54 -22.66
C ILE A 412 4.20 -14.44 -22.01
N ILE A 413 4.44 -14.29 -20.70
CA ILE A 413 5.41 -15.15 -20.00
C ILE A 413 4.92 -16.61 -19.94
N ASN A 414 3.64 -16.83 -19.65
CA ASN A 414 3.05 -18.18 -19.57
C ASN A 414 2.93 -18.86 -20.93
N ASP A 415 2.60 -18.11 -21.99
CA ASP A 415 2.49 -18.62 -23.36
C ASP A 415 3.87 -18.82 -24.04
N GLY A 416 4.92 -18.29 -23.44
CA GLY A 416 6.29 -18.34 -23.96
C GLY A 416 6.72 -17.04 -24.62
N VAL A 417 7.74 -16.39 -24.05
CA VAL A 417 8.31 -15.14 -24.57
C VAL A 417 8.91 -15.36 -25.95
N GLN A 418 8.48 -14.57 -26.94
CA GLN A 418 9.02 -14.59 -28.28
C GLN A 418 10.20 -13.62 -28.39
N LEU A 419 11.33 -14.10 -28.92
CA LEU A 419 12.53 -13.33 -29.15
C LEU A 419 12.70 -13.14 -30.68
N THR A 420 12.74 -11.88 -31.12
CA THR A 420 12.95 -11.53 -32.54
C THR A 420 14.32 -10.89 -32.68
N GLN A 421 15.19 -11.51 -33.46
CA GLN A 421 16.51 -11.00 -33.77
C GLN A 421 16.47 -10.08 -35.01
N SER A 422 17.15 -8.96 -34.93
CA SER A 422 17.31 -7.98 -36.02
C SER A 422 18.72 -7.38 -36.00
N ASP A 423 19.06 -6.58 -37.01
CA ASP A 423 20.33 -5.82 -37.05
C ASP A 423 20.48 -4.85 -35.85
N LYS A 424 19.38 -4.48 -35.19
CA LYS A 424 19.37 -3.62 -34.01
C LYS A 424 19.50 -4.37 -32.69
N GLY A 425 19.52 -5.71 -32.73
CA GLY A 425 19.59 -6.60 -31.57
C GLY A 425 18.37 -7.50 -31.43
N VAL A 426 18.15 -8.01 -30.22
CA VAL A 426 17.02 -8.88 -29.88
C VAL A 426 15.94 -8.07 -29.20
N SER A 427 14.69 -8.21 -29.65
CA SER A 427 13.48 -7.67 -29.04
C SER A 427 12.58 -8.76 -28.50
N THR A 428 11.73 -8.42 -27.54
CA THR A 428 10.70 -9.28 -26.98
C THR A 428 9.32 -8.84 -27.45
N ASN A 429 8.33 -9.72 -27.35
CA ASN A 429 6.91 -9.41 -27.59
C ASN A 429 6.20 -8.78 -26.38
N PHE A 430 6.92 -8.30 -25.37
CA PHE A 430 6.35 -7.62 -24.21
C PHE A 430 5.66 -6.29 -24.56
N PRO A 431 4.71 -5.82 -23.74
CA PRO A 431 4.03 -4.53 -23.94
C PRO A 431 5.00 -3.37 -24.14
N GLN A 432 4.84 -2.64 -25.22
CA GLN A 432 5.71 -1.52 -25.65
C GLN A 432 5.03 -0.16 -25.40
N SER A 433 5.84 0.90 -25.21
CA SER A 433 5.35 2.27 -24.93
C SER A 433 4.53 2.90 -26.05
N GLN A 434 4.64 2.44 -27.31
CA GLN A 434 3.86 2.93 -28.43
C GLN A 434 2.37 2.57 -28.33
N VAL A 435 2.07 1.43 -27.67
CA VAL A 435 0.70 0.92 -27.47
C VAL A 435 0.21 1.22 -26.03
N ASN A 436 1.11 1.30 -25.08
CA ASN A 436 0.82 1.49 -23.67
C ASN A 436 1.45 2.81 -23.18
N PRO A 437 0.73 3.93 -23.27
CA PRO A 437 1.28 5.27 -23.01
C PRO A 437 1.57 5.57 -21.54
N PHE A 438 1.04 4.77 -20.59
CA PHE A 438 1.17 5.00 -19.15
C PHE A 438 2.14 4.06 -18.46
N LEU A 439 2.18 2.81 -18.92
CA LEU A 439 2.99 1.75 -18.33
C LEU A 439 3.41 0.77 -19.45
N PHE A 440 4.66 0.37 -19.47
CA PHE A 440 5.18 -0.60 -20.43
C PHE A 440 6.33 -1.39 -19.81
N THR A 441 6.79 -2.45 -20.47
CA THR A 441 7.94 -3.22 -19.99
C THR A 441 9.19 -2.92 -20.80
N LYS A 442 10.34 -2.88 -20.14
CA LYS A 442 11.63 -2.63 -20.74
C LYS A 442 12.74 -3.31 -19.95
N ILE A 443 13.87 -3.57 -20.61
CA ILE A 443 15.06 -4.11 -19.93
C ILE A 443 15.52 -3.16 -18.82
N HIS A 444 15.95 -3.76 -17.70
CA HIS A 444 16.50 -3.06 -16.55
C HIS A 444 18.00 -3.39 -16.41
N ALA A 445 18.72 -3.20 -17.48
CA ALA A 445 20.17 -3.37 -17.57
C ALA A 445 20.73 -2.43 -18.64
N SER A 446 22.01 -2.10 -18.52
CA SER A 446 22.69 -1.23 -19.49
C SER A 446 22.85 -1.90 -20.87
N ASN A 447 22.94 -3.22 -20.90
CA ASN A 447 23.06 -4.01 -22.13
C ASN A 447 22.14 -5.22 -22.05
N SER A 448 21.59 -5.59 -23.21
CA SER A 448 20.76 -6.78 -23.35
C SER A 448 21.62 -8.07 -23.43
N TYR A 449 21.05 -9.17 -22.92
CA TYR A 449 21.63 -10.51 -23.00
C TYR A 449 20.51 -11.55 -22.99
N TYR A 450 20.31 -12.25 -24.09
CA TYR A 450 19.18 -13.15 -24.31
C TYR A 450 19.64 -14.52 -24.74
N GLU A 451 19.13 -15.57 -24.11
CA GLU A 451 19.28 -16.95 -24.56
C GLU A 451 18.25 -17.22 -25.67
N ILE A 452 18.71 -17.28 -26.91
CA ILE A 452 17.87 -17.53 -28.09
C ILE A 452 17.63 -19.00 -28.35
N GLU A 453 18.61 -19.84 -28.03
CA GLU A 453 18.59 -21.30 -28.01
C GLU A 453 19.34 -21.78 -26.75
N LYS A 454 19.18 -23.04 -26.38
CA LYS A 454 19.84 -23.58 -25.20
C LYS A 454 21.34 -23.30 -25.25
N ASP A 455 21.83 -22.61 -24.22
CA ASP A 455 23.23 -22.19 -24.04
C ASP A 455 23.79 -21.27 -25.16
N VAL A 456 22.91 -20.72 -26.04
CA VAL A 456 23.29 -19.77 -27.09
C VAL A 456 22.76 -18.37 -26.73
N PHE A 457 23.67 -17.46 -26.38
CA PHE A 457 23.35 -16.13 -25.92
C PHE A 457 23.71 -15.06 -26.97
N VAL A 458 22.85 -14.05 -27.07
CA VAL A 458 23.04 -12.86 -27.95
C VAL A 458 22.92 -11.59 -27.12
N GLY A 459 23.84 -10.66 -27.32
CA GLY A 459 23.85 -9.36 -26.66
C GLY A 459 25.20 -9.01 -26.05
N LYS A 460 25.32 -7.79 -25.50
CA LYS A 460 26.55 -7.27 -24.87
C LYS A 460 26.53 -7.32 -23.33
N GLY A 461 25.42 -7.80 -22.75
CA GLY A 461 25.24 -7.96 -21.32
C GLY A 461 25.95 -9.19 -20.74
N LYS A 462 25.65 -9.53 -19.51
CA LYS A 462 26.23 -10.65 -18.74
C LYS A 462 25.11 -11.56 -18.24
N LEU A 463 25.47 -12.80 -17.92
CA LEU A 463 24.52 -13.75 -17.30
C LEU A 463 23.90 -13.21 -16.00
N SER A 464 24.67 -12.43 -15.22
CA SER A 464 24.17 -11.75 -14.00
C SER A 464 23.07 -10.70 -14.27
N ASP A 465 22.95 -10.21 -15.52
CA ASP A 465 21.94 -9.26 -15.95
C ASP A 465 20.64 -9.95 -16.40
N THR A 466 20.55 -11.27 -16.28
CA THR A 466 19.41 -12.08 -16.72
C THR A 466 18.66 -12.71 -15.56
N ASN A 467 17.37 -13.03 -15.78
CA ASN A 467 16.53 -13.87 -14.94
C ASN A 467 16.01 -15.07 -15.77
N PRO A 468 15.71 -16.22 -15.14
CA PRO A 468 15.11 -17.35 -15.82
C PRO A 468 13.64 -17.10 -16.16
N LEU A 469 13.19 -17.60 -17.30
CA LEU A 469 11.80 -17.77 -17.69
C LEU A 469 11.26 -19.11 -17.19
N PRO A 470 9.93 -19.32 -17.12
CA PRO A 470 9.34 -20.62 -16.78
C PRO A 470 9.75 -21.76 -17.73
N ASP A 471 10.08 -21.47 -18.98
CA ASP A 471 10.56 -22.43 -19.98
C ASP A 471 12.04 -22.80 -19.83
N GLY A 472 12.75 -22.22 -18.87
CA GLY A 472 14.15 -22.45 -18.54
C GLY A 472 15.14 -21.54 -19.27
N ARG A 473 14.72 -20.84 -20.34
CA ARG A 473 15.59 -19.84 -21.00
C ARG A 473 15.84 -18.65 -20.09
N ARG A 474 16.94 -17.97 -20.32
CA ARG A 474 17.32 -16.76 -19.59
C ARG A 474 17.27 -15.54 -20.47
N ILE A 475 16.59 -14.50 -20.01
CA ILE A 475 16.53 -13.21 -20.70
C ILE A 475 16.93 -12.07 -19.77
N THR A 476 17.32 -10.95 -20.36
CA THR A 476 17.68 -9.74 -19.61
C THR A 476 16.59 -9.39 -18.60
N LYS A 477 16.99 -8.98 -17.40
CA LYS A 477 16.06 -8.49 -16.37
C LYS A 477 15.18 -7.39 -16.94
N HIS A 478 13.89 -7.45 -16.65
CA HIS A 478 12.90 -6.46 -17.05
C HIS A 478 12.26 -5.80 -15.83
N SER A 479 11.75 -4.61 -16.03
CA SER A 479 10.85 -3.93 -15.11
C SER A 479 9.73 -3.25 -15.88
N PHE A 480 8.70 -2.82 -15.16
CA PHE A 480 7.74 -1.87 -15.70
C PHE A 480 8.34 -0.47 -15.67
N TRP A 481 7.90 0.39 -16.57
CA TRP A 481 8.42 1.75 -16.75
C TRP A 481 7.29 2.73 -17.02
N MET A 482 7.36 3.92 -16.42
CA MET A 482 6.55 5.06 -16.82
C MET A 482 7.23 5.75 -18.04
N PRO A 483 6.53 5.90 -19.17
CA PRO A 483 7.05 6.65 -20.30
C PRO A 483 7.32 8.12 -19.95
N LYS A 484 8.39 8.69 -20.49
CA LYS A 484 8.75 10.09 -20.24
C LYS A 484 7.69 11.11 -20.67
N LYS A 485 6.86 10.79 -21.65
CA LYS A 485 5.72 11.63 -22.05
C LYS A 485 4.64 11.67 -20.99
N PHE A 486 4.29 10.50 -20.44
CA PHE A 486 3.35 10.41 -19.33
C PHE A 486 3.89 11.14 -18.09
N LEU A 487 5.18 10.98 -17.81
CA LEU A 487 5.82 11.71 -16.72
C LEU A 487 5.79 13.23 -16.94
N GLN A 488 5.93 13.72 -18.18
CA GLN A 488 5.75 15.13 -18.53
C GLN A 488 4.33 15.62 -18.22
N GLU A 489 3.30 14.85 -18.56
CA GLU A 489 1.89 15.15 -18.26
C GLU A 489 1.66 15.24 -16.75
N ILE A 490 2.21 14.29 -15.96
CA ILE A 490 2.18 14.34 -14.50
C ILE A 490 2.80 15.65 -13.98
N LEU A 491 4.00 16.00 -14.45
CA LEU A 491 4.71 17.20 -13.98
C LEU A 491 3.96 18.50 -14.36
N ARG A 492 3.17 18.51 -15.41
CA ARG A 492 2.32 19.63 -15.81
C ARG A 492 0.99 19.71 -15.07
N GLY A 493 0.66 18.71 -14.25
CA GLY A 493 -0.59 18.67 -13.51
C GLY A 493 -1.80 18.15 -14.29
N GLU A 494 -1.59 17.50 -15.43
CA GLU A 494 -2.66 16.93 -16.23
C GLU A 494 -3.32 15.69 -15.57
N TRP A 495 -2.67 15.19 -14.52
CA TRP A 495 -3.07 14.00 -13.79
C TRP A 495 -3.27 14.26 -12.27
N ASP A 496 -3.56 15.49 -11.87
CA ASP A 496 -3.83 15.87 -10.48
C ASP A 496 -5.28 15.63 -10.06
#